data_37d8e9f8bf05948e653dced86f28e2b2
#
_entry.id   37d8e9f8bf05948e653dced86f28e2b2
#
_cell.length_a   1.000
_cell.length_b   1.000
_cell.length_c   1.000
_cell.angle_alpha   90.00
_cell.angle_beta   90.00
_cell.angle_gamma   90.00
#
_symmetry.space_group_name_H-M   'P 1'
#
loop_
_entity.id
_entity.type
_entity.pdbx_description
1 polymer ?
#
loop_
_entity_poly.entity_id
_entity_poly.type
_entity_poly.pdbx_seq_one_letter_code
_entity_poly.pdbx_strand_id
1 'polypeptide(L)'
;MRAVFVAAFVAFLISLFGTPIAIRYFTRLKADQPIRTEGPQTHLGKKGTPTMGGVVFIFATLVAYTGGHIALTTLPDKQLRPSGPTATAVVLLGLFVFTGLLGFLDDYLKVAKRNSDGLNKRGKLIGQALIGAIFGAIALYVPATQTGRQVVATVASPNLSWVHDIDWLNIGKIAAVIFFVFVVMSMSNAVNLTDGLDGLATGTSILVLVSYMAIAFWQYRHWCADPAYNADYCYDVRDPLEMALIAGAAVGALVGFLWWNTSPARIFMGDTGSMALGSLIAGLAVATKTILLLPLLGLLFVIIVVTWVMQIGSYRTTGKRIFRMVPLQHHFELAGWSEVNIVVRFWIIAGLGVAAALGLFAADFLRVMSGAS
;
A
#
# COMPACT_ATOMS: atom_id res chain seq x y z
N MET A 1 -0.07 0.78 20.87
CA MET A 1 -0.32 2.16 20.38
C MET A 1 0.90 3.07 20.50
N ARG A 2 1.55 3.22 21.70
CA ARG A 2 2.68 4.17 21.85
C ARG A 2 3.79 3.95 20.82
N ALA A 3 4.23 2.71 20.61
CA ALA A 3 5.27 2.40 19.62
C ALA A 3 4.84 2.72 18.16
N VAL A 4 3.56 2.47 17.82
CA VAL A 4 3.02 2.82 16.49
C VAL A 4 3.05 4.33 16.28
N PHE A 5 2.64 5.12 17.28
CA PHE A 5 2.73 6.58 17.20
C PHE A 5 4.17 7.09 17.14
N VAL A 6 5.09 6.49 17.92
CA VAL A 6 6.52 6.84 17.86
C VAL A 6 7.07 6.55 16.46
N ALA A 7 6.79 5.38 15.90
CA ALA A 7 7.22 5.03 14.55
C ALA A 7 6.63 5.99 13.51
N ALA A 8 5.32 6.27 13.58
CA ALA A 8 4.68 7.22 12.66
C ALA A 8 5.30 8.62 12.77
N PHE A 9 5.55 9.11 13.98
CA PHE A 9 6.14 10.44 14.19
C PHE A 9 7.59 10.51 13.70
N VAL A 10 8.41 9.49 13.99
CA VAL A 10 9.80 9.40 13.49
C VAL A 10 9.81 9.34 11.97
N ALA A 11 8.97 8.52 11.37
CA ALA A 11 8.84 8.43 9.91
C ALA A 11 8.42 9.78 9.28
N PHE A 12 7.47 10.47 9.91
CA PHE A 12 7.03 11.80 9.49
C PHE A 12 8.19 12.79 9.47
N LEU A 13 8.96 12.87 10.56
CA LEU A 13 10.10 13.79 10.63
C LEU A 13 11.18 13.46 9.61
N ILE A 14 11.54 12.18 9.47
CA ILE A 14 12.55 11.75 8.49
C ILE A 14 12.08 12.10 7.07
N SER A 15 10.84 11.84 6.74
CA SER A 15 10.30 12.13 5.41
C SER A 15 10.16 13.63 5.17
N LEU A 16 9.64 14.39 6.13
CA LEU A 16 9.46 15.84 6.02
C LEU A 16 10.79 16.57 5.78
N PHE A 17 11.84 16.24 6.55
CA PHE A 17 13.14 16.88 6.45
C PHE A 17 14.07 16.21 5.43
N GLY A 18 13.88 14.94 5.15
CA GLY A 18 14.64 14.19 4.14
C GLY A 18 14.23 14.53 2.71
N THR A 19 12.95 14.82 2.47
CA THR A 19 12.46 15.13 1.11
C THR A 19 13.14 16.35 0.49
N PRO A 20 13.37 17.49 1.17
CA PRO A 20 14.13 18.60 0.61
C PRO A 20 15.57 18.25 0.18
N ILE A 21 16.21 17.33 0.90
CA ILE A 21 17.54 16.83 0.55
C ILE A 21 17.46 16.02 -0.74
N ALA A 22 16.47 15.11 -0.83
CA ALA A 22 16.21 14.33 -2.03
C ALA A 22 15.88 15.21 -3.24
N ILE A 23 15.06 16.24 -3.07
CA ILE A 23 14.74 17.24 -4.13
C ILE A 23 16.04 17.83 -4.67
N ARG A 24 16.93 18.34 -3.80
CA ARG A 24 18.21 18.95 -4.22
C ARG A 24 19.10 17.93 -4.95
N TYR A 25 19.15 16.71 -4.45
CA TYR A 25 19.97 15.64 -5.04
C TYR A 25 19.48 15.24 -6.42
N PHE A 26 18.19 14.92 -6.54
CA PHE A 26 17.59 14.49 -7.82
C PHE A 26 17.53 15.62 -8.85
N THR A 27 17.34 16.88 -8.43
CA THR A 27 17.44 18.02 -9.34
C THR A 27 18.85 18.18 -9.90
N ARG A 28 19.90 17.98 -9.09
CA ARG A 28 21.29 18.01 -9.56
C ARG A 28 21.59 16.87 -10.55
N LEU A 29 20.99 15.70 -10.35
CA LEU A 29 21.08 14.57 -11.26
C LEU A 29 20.23 14.72 -12.52
N LYS A 30 19.45 15.81 -12.63
CA LYS A 30 18.46 16.01 -13.71
C LYS A 30 17.51 14.81 -13.84
N ALA A 31 17.10 14.27 -12.68
CA ALA A 31 16.19 13.13 -12.58
C ALA A 31 14.74 13.63 -12.71
N ASP A 32 14.43 14.35 -13.78
CA ASP A 32 13.09 14.80 -14.12
C ASP A 32 12.40 13.78 -15.03
N GLN A 33 11.11 13.59 -14.82
CA GLN A 33 10.32 12.68 -15.64
C GLN A 33 9.99 13.34 -16.98
N PRO A 34 10.29 12.71 -18.12
CA PRO A 34 9.89 13.24 -19.42
C PRO A 34 8.37 13.28 -19.52
N ILE A 35 7.81 14.48 -19.76
CA ILE A 35 6.38 14.71 -19.88
C ILE A 35 5.92 14.19 -21.23
N ARG A 36 4.85 13.37 -21.23
CA ARG A 36 4.22 12.90 -22.47
C ARG A 36 3.53 14.06 -23.19
N THR A 37 3.81 14.21 -24.46
CA THR A 37 3.22 15.24 -25.32
C THR A 37 1.73 15.07 -25.57
N GLU A 38 1.21 13.85 -25.36
CA GLU A 38 -0.21 13.46 -25.55
C GLU A 38 -1.10 13.74 -24.32
N GLY A 39 -0.54 14.28 -23.22
CA GLY A 39 -1.24 14.57 -21.98
C GLY A 39 -1.89 15.96 -21.95
N PRO A 40 -2.65 16.29 -20.86
CA PRO A 40 -3.16 17.64 -20.64
C PRO A 40 -2.03 18.68 -20.67
N GLN A 41 -2.25 19.82 -21.33
CA GLN A 41 -1.22 20.87 -21.47
C GLN A 41 -0.79 21.48 -20.12
N THR A 42 -1.61 21.39 -19.08
CA THR A 42 -1.30 21.79 -17.71
C THR A 42 -0.05 21.09 -17.16
N HIS A 43 0.25 19.87 -17.63
CA HIS A 43 1.43 19.12 -17.21
C HIS A 43 2.75 19.69 -17.74
N LEU A 44 2.72 20.50 -18.80
CA LEU A 44 3.93 21.15 -19.33
C LEU A 44 4.58 22.09 -18.30
N GLY A 45 3.80 22.70 -17.40
CA GLY A 45 4.29 23.52 -16.29
C GLY A 45 5.07 22.76 -15.21
N LYS A 46 4.96 21.41 -15.19
CA LYS A 46 5.64 20.53 -14.22
C LYS A 46 7.02 20.05 -14.70
N LYS A 47 7.48 20.55 -15.86
CA LYS A 47 8.80 20.20 -16.40
C LYS A 47 9.91 20.60 -15.42
N GLY A 48 10.81 19.64 -15.13
CA GLY A 48 11.91 19.87 -14.18
C GLY A 48 11.60 19.44 -12.73
N THR A 49 10.37 19.00 -12.43
CA THR A 49 10.06 18.41 -11.12
C THR A 49 10.74 17.02 -11.04
N PRO A 50 11.59 16.79 -10.02
CA PRO A 50 12.28 15.52 -9.86
C PRO A 50 11.30 14.39 -9.52
N THR A 51 11.64 13.17 -10.00
CA THR A 51 10.95 11.91 -9.68
C THR A 51 11.75 11.07 -8.67
N MET A 52 11.35 9.83 -8.42
CA MET A 52 11.96 8.87 -7.48
C MET A 52 11.80 9.26 -6.00
N GLY A 53 10.85 10.12 -5.65
CA GLY A 53 10.58 10.52 -4.27
C GLY A 53 10.20 9.34 -3.36
N GLY A 54 9.76 8.22 -3.95
CA GLY A 54 9.49 6.98 -3.25
C GLY A 54 10.63 6.47 -2.38
N VAL A 55 11.87 6.72 -2.78
CA VAL A 55 13.05 6.33 -1.99
C VAL A 55 13.01 6.94 -0.58
N VAL A 56 12.53 8.19 -0.45
CA VAL A 56 12.53 8.89 0.83
C VAL A 56 11.58 8.22 1.83
N PHE A 57 10.34 7.98 1.44
CA PHE A 57 9.39 7.42 2.37
C PHE A 57 9.58 5.90 2.59
N ILE A 58 10.14 5.16 1.62
CA ILE A 58 10.57 3.77 1.83
C ILE A 58 11.66 3.75 2.91
N PHE A 59 12.70 4.56 2.77
CA PHE A 59 13.76 4.67 3.77
C PHE A 59 13.23 5.12 5.13
N ALA A 60 12.39 6.15 5.17
CA ALA A 60 11.78 6.67 6.40
C ALA A 60 10.97 5.58 7.12
N THR A 61 10.19 4.78 6.37
CA THR A 61 9.40 3.66 6.93
C THR A 61 10.30 2.61 7.57
N LEU A 62 11.39 2.20 6.91
CA LEU A 62 12.32 1.20 7.43
C LEU A 62 13.02 1.66 8.71
N VAL A 63 13.54 2.89 8.72
CA VAL A 63 14.21 3.45 9.90
C VAL A 63 13.22 3.63 11.06
N ALA A 64 12.02 4.12 10.77
CA ALA A 64 11.00 4.34 11.79
C ALA A 64 10.44 3.02 12.35
N TYR A 65 10.31 1.98 11.54
CA TYR A 65 9.96 0.64 12.00
C TYR A 65 10.99 0.15 13.03
N THR A 66 12.29 0.30 12.74
CA THR A 66 13.37 -0.05 13.68
C THR A 66 13.29 0.80 14.97
N GLY A 67 13.03 2.10 14.83
CA GLY A 67 12.81 3.01 15.97
C GLY A 67 11.59 2.61 16.82
N GLY A 68 10.52 2.16 16.21
CA GLY A 68 9.33 1.62 16.88
C GLY A 68 9.66 0.37 17.71
N HIS A 69 10.49 -0.54 17.19
CA HIS A 69 10.98 -1.69 17.94
C HIS A 69 11.82 -1.28 19.16
N ILE A 70 12.72 -0.31 19.03
CA ILE A 70 13.47 0.24 20.15
C ILE A 70 12.49 0.81 21.20
N ALA A 71 11.48 1.56 20.78
CA ALA A 71 10.46 2.07 21.70
C ALA A 71 9.69 0.94 22.41
N LEU A 72 9.42 -0.18 21.73
CA LEU A 72 8.81 -1.37 22.36
C LEU A 72 9.69 -1.94 23.48
N THR A 73 11.00 -1.96 23.35
CA THR A 73 11.89 -2.52 24.37
C THR A 73 11.98 -1.65 25.62
N THR A 74 11.74 -0.35 25.52
CA THR A 74 11.82 0.62 26.62
C THR A 74 10.52 0.78 27.42
N LEU A 75 9.38 0.27 26.88
CA LEU A 75 8.09 0.39 27.54
C LEU A 75 7.86 -0.70 28.62
N PRO A 76 7.18 -0.41 29.74
CA PRO A 76 7.04 -1.31 30.89
C PRO A 76 6.22 -2.57 30.66
N ASP A 77 5.47 -2.67 29.58
CA ASP A 77 4.53 -3.77 29.32
C ASP A 77 5.24 -4.95 28.65
N LYS A 78 5.49 -6.05 29.40
CA LYS A 78 6.43 -7.13 28.98
C LYS A 78 5.76 -8.33 28.30
N GLN A 79 4.43 -8.47 28.30
CA GLN A 79 3.79 -9.77 28.07
C GLN A 79 3.64 -10.21 26.60
N LEU A 80 3.69 -9.31 25.62
CA LEU A 80 3.44 -9.62 24.21
C LEU A 80 4.47 -8.97 23.26
N ARG A 81 5.75 -8.93 23.68
CA ARG A 81 6.80 -8.25 22.89
C ARG A 81 7.51 -9.22 21.98
N PRO A 82 7.53 -8.97 20.67
CA PRO A 82 8.53 -9.62 19.85
C PRO A 82 9.93 -9.15 20.27
N SER A 83 10.83 -10.09 20.45
CA SER A 83 12.23 -9.83 20.80
C SER A 83 13.06 -9.21 19.67
N GLY A 84 12.40 -8.88 18.53
CA GLY A 84 12.99 -8.33 17.32
C GLY A 84 11.99 -8.37 16.15
N PRO A 85 12.42 -8.01 14.92
CA PRO A 85 11.58 -8.09 13.74
C PRO A 85 11.03 -9.51 13.55
N THR A 86 9.71 -9.62 13.41
CA THR A 86 9.08 -10.92 13.15
C THR A 86 9.18 -11.31 11.68
N ALA A 87 8.94 -12.59 11.37
CA ALA A 87 8.93 -13.03 9.99
C ALA A 87 7.83 -12.32 9.18
N THR A 88 6.70 -11.98 9.78
CA THR A 88 5.63 -11.18 9.14
C THR A 88 6.15 -9.82 8.70
N ALA A 89 6.87 -9.14 9.58
CA ALA A 89 7.46 -7.84 9.27
C ALA A 89 8.52 -7.92 8.17
N VAL A 90 9.41 -8.91 8.26
CA VAL A 90 10.47 -9.10 7.23
C VAL A 90 9.85 -9.37 5.86
N VAL A 91 8.79 -10.16 5.79
CA VAL A 91 8.10 -10.51 4.54
C VAL A 91 7.37 -9.28 3.95
N LEU A 92 6.66 -8.51 4.78
CA LEU A 92 5.96 -7.30 4.35
C LEU A 92 6.90 -6.18 3.93
N LEU A 93 7.94 -5.91 4.73
CA LEU A 93 8.97 -4.91 4.39
C LEU A 93 9.80 -5.36 3.19
N GLY A 94 10.06 -6.66 3.06
CA GLY A 94 10.70 -7.23 1.88
C GLY A 94 9.86 -6.99 0.62
N LEU A 95 8.56 -7.29 0.66
CA LEU A 95 7.63 -7.01 -0.44
C LEU A 95 7.66 -5.52 -0.82
N PHE A 96 7.56 -4.63 0.17
CA PHE A 96 7.60 -3.17 0.00
C PHE A 96 8.90 -2.69 -0.66
N VAL A 97 10.05 -3.16 -0.17
CA VAL A 97 11.37 -2.75 -0.66
C VAL A 97 11.65 -3.30 -2.05
N PHE A 98 11.41 -4.60 -2.28
CA PHE A 98 11.76 -5.21 -3.58
C PHE A 98 10.88 -4.69 -4.71
N THR A 99 9.59 -4.42 -4.47
CA THR A 99 8.74 -3.76 -5.46
C THR A 99 9.13 -2.29 -5.65
N GLY A 100 9.55 -1.60 -4.59
CA GLY A 100 10.15 -0.27 -4.68
C GLY A 100 11.43 -0.24 -5.50
N LEU A 101 12.31 -1.23 -5.34
CA LEU A 101 13.54 -1.37 -6.13
C LEU A 101 13.24 -1.65 -7.61
N LEU A 102 12.22 -2.47 -7.90
CA LEU A 102 11.77 -2.69 -9.27
C LEU A 102 11.27 -1.37 -9.90
N GLY A 103 10.48 -0.59 -9.16
CA GLY A 103 10.02 0.74 -9.59
C GLY A 103 11.18 1.73 -9.74
N PHE A 104 12.16 1.70 -8.82
CA PHE A 104 13.36 2.52 -8.91
C PHE A 104 14.18 2.21 -10.17
N LEU A 105 14.30 0.94 -10.52
CA LEU A 105 14.98 0.54 -11.75
C LEU A 105 14.24 1.07 -13.00
N ASP A 106 12.91 1.05 -12.98
CA ASP A 106 12.10 1.62 -14.05
C ASP A 106 12.31 3.13 -14.18
N ASP A 107 12.21 3.86 -13.08
CA ASP A 107 12.42 5.32 -13.02
C ASP A 107 13.86 5.69 -13.44
N TYR A 108 14.86 4.95 -12.95
CA TYR A 108 16.26 5.17 -13.29
C TYR A 108 16.52 4.99 -14.78
N LEU A 109 15.93 3.97 -15.41
CA LEU A 109 16.06 3.75 -16.84
C LEU A 109 15.40 4.86 -17.67
N LYS A 110 14.26 5.40 -17.22
CA LYS A 110 13.60 6.56 -17.86
C LYS A 110 14.52 7.79 -17.83
N VAL A 111 15.10 8.08 -16.66
CA VAL A 111 16.01 9.21 -16.48
C VAL A 111 17.30 9.02 -17.28
N ALA A 112 17.93 7.85 -17.21
CA ALA A 112 19.20 7.57 -17.89
C ALA A 112 19.08 7.61 -19.42
N LYS A 113 17.96 7.09 -19.95
CA LYS A 113 17.69 7.10 -21.39
C LYS A 113 17.06 8.40 -21.90
N ARG A 114 16.67 9.32 -20.99
CA ARG A 114 15.90 10.54 -21.30
C ARG A 114 14.66 10.25 -22.16
N ASN A 115 14.03 9.12 -21.95
CA ASN A 115 12.86 8.65 -22.68
C ASN A 115 11.78 8.22 -21.68
N SER A 116 10.50 8.31 -22.08
CA SER A 116 9.37 7.81 -21.29
C SER A 116 9.32 6.27 -21.17
N ASP A 117 10.14 5.55 -21.94
CA ASP A 117 10.22 4.09 -21.93
C ASP A 117 11.25 3.62 -20.91
N GLY A 118 10.79 3.26 -19.70
CA GLY A 118 11.60 2.62 -18.67
C GLY A 118 11.86 1.13 -18.97
N LEU A 119 11.52 0.28 -18.03
CA LEU A 119 11.47 -1.18 -18.24
C LEU A 119 10.40 -1.52 -19.27
N ASN A 120 10.68 -2.52 -20.11
CA ASN A 120 9.64 -3.01 -21.01
C ASN A 120 8.45 -3.56 -20.17
N LYS A 121 7.23 -3.43 -20.67
CA LYS A 121 6.00 -3.83 -19.97
C LYS A 121 6.03 -5.27 -19.46
N ARG A 122 6.61 -6.20 -20.26
CA ARG A 122 6.75 -7.62 -19.88
C ARG A 122 7.74 -7.80 -18.73
N GLY A 123 8.89 -7.14 -18.75
CA GLY A 123 9.89 -7.20 -17.68
C GLY A 123 9.36 -6.67 -16.37
N LYS A 124 8.60 -5.55 -16.39
CA LYS A 124 7.94 -4.99 -15.21
C LYS A 124 6.92 -5.98 -14.60
N LEU A 125 6.06 -6.58 -15.45
CA LEU A 125 5.06 -7.55 -14.99
C LEU A 125 5.72 -8.85 -14.48
N ILE A 126 6.76 -9.36 -15.13
CA ILE A 126 7.52 -10.53 -14.67
C ILE A 126 8.20 -10.27 -13.33
N GLY A 127 8.81 -9.09 -13.15
CA GLY A 127 9.41 -8.69 -11.89
C GLY A 127 8.40 -8.64 -10.75
N GLN A 128 7.24 -8.01 -10.98
CA GLN A 128 6.14 -7.98 -10.01
C GLN A 128 5.62 -9.39 -9.69
N ALA A 129 5.44 -10.24 -10.71
CA ALA A 129 4.96 -11.61 -10.52
C ALA A 129 5.96 -12.44 -9.71
N LEU A 130 7.26 -12.31 -9.98
CA LEU A 130 8.30 -13.01 -9.23
C LEU A 130 8.33 -12.58 -7.76
N ILE A 131 8.31 -11.28 -7.50
CA ILE A 131 8.29 -10.73 -6.13
C ILE A 131 7.03 -11.18 -5.41
N GLY A 132 5.85 -11.11 -6.06
CA GLY A 132 4.57 -11.58 -5.52
C GLY A 132 4.56 -13.09 -5.24
N ALA A 133 5.19 -13.90 -6.11
CA ALA A 133 5.30 -15.35 -5.92
C ALA A 133 6.21 -15.70 -4.73
N ILE A 134 7.35 -15.03 -4.60
CA ILE A 134 8.25 -15.19 -3.46
C ILE A 134 7.52 -14.79 -2.16
N PHE A 135 6.84 -13.65 -2.16
CA PHE A 135 6.02 -13.21 -1.03
C PHE A 135 4.97 -14.26 -0.66
N GLY A 136 4.16 -14.70 -1.62
CA GLY A 136 3.09 -15.69 -1.39
C GLY A 136 3.62 -17.05 -0.91
N ALA A 137 4.74 -17.52 -1.48
CA ALA A 137 5.38 -18.74 -1.04
C ALA A 137 5.88 -18.63 0.41
N ILE A 138 6.60 -17.55 0.76
CA ILE A 138 7.07 -17.35 2.14
C ILE A 138 5.88 -17.21 3.09
N ALA A 139 4.86 -16.44 2.73
CA ALA A 139 3.70 -16.20 3.56
C ALA A 139 2.88 -17.47 3.87
N LEU A 140 2.87 -18.45 2.96
CA LEU A 140 2.09 -19.70 3.11
C LEU A 140 2.88 -20.91 3.60
N TYR A 141 4.21 -20.93 3.41
CA TYR A 141 5.01 -22.12 3.67
C TYR A 141 6.01 -21.97 4.82
N VAL A 142 6.36 -20.73 5.21
CA VAL A 142 7.30 -20.51 6.31
C VAL A 142 6.54 -20.44 7.64
N PRO A 143 6.66 -21.50 8.50
CA PRO A 143 5.98 -21.53 9.78
C PRO A 143 6.59 -20.56 10.79
N ALA A 144 5.80 -20.15 11.78
CA ALA A 144 6.32 -19.46 12.95
C ALA A 144 7.07 -20.42 13.85
N THR A 145 8.26 -20.10 14.27
CA THR A 145 8.87 -20.64 15.47
C THR A 145 8.25 -19.88 16.66
N GLN A 146 7.22 -20.46 17.32
CA GLN A 146 6.67 -19.84 18.53
C GLN A 146 6.45 -20.88 19.63
N THR A 147 6.95 -20.53 20.80
CA THR A 147 6.67 -21.13 22.08
C THR A 147 5.43 -20.47 22.67
N GLY A 148 4.32 -21.19 22.73
CA GLY A 148 3.07 -20.71 23.33
C GLY A 148 1.82 -21.30 22.67
N ARG A 149 0.62 -20.95 23.19
CA ARG A 149 -0.70 -21.39 22.69
C ARG A 149 -0.79 -21.36 21.17
N GLN A 150 -1.57 -22.24 20.58
CA GLN A 150 -1.77 -22.40 19.13
C GLN A 150 -1.86 -21.05 18.40
N VAL A 151 -0.78 -20.69 17.74
CA VAL A 151 -0.68 -19.47 16.95
C VAL A 151 -0.73 -19.86 15.48
N VAL A 152 -1.28 -19.01 14.64
CA VAL A 152 -1.25 -19.16 13.18
C VAL A 152 0.17 -19.49 12.75
N ALA A 153 0.35 -20.64 12.15
CA ALA A 153 1.68 -21.15 11.79
C ALA A 153 2.33 -20.34 10.67
N THR A 154 1.55 -19.62 9.86
CA THR A 154 1.99 -18.91 8.65
C THR A 154 1.44 -17.48 8.60
N VAL A 155 2.05 -16.60 7.80
CA VAL A 155 1.62 -15.19 7.65
C VAL A 155 0.27 -15.08 6.93
N ALA A 156 0.00 -16.02 6.01
CA ALA A 156 -1.22 -16.07 5.22
C ALA A 156 -1.86 -17.46 5.29
N SER A 157 -3.13 -17.54 4.95
CA SER A 157 -3.93 -18.74 4.84
C SER A 157 -4.24 -19.07 3.36
N PRO A 158 -4.44 -20.36 2.99
CA PRO A 158 -4.92 -20.72 1.66
C PRO A 158 -6.42 -20.45 1.47
N ASN A 159 -7.10 -19.94 2.50
CA ASN A 159 -8.52 -19.59 2.44
C ASN A 159 -8.67 -18.14 1.94
N LEU A 160 -9.74 -17.87 1.19
CA LEU A 160 -10.15 -16.49 0.95
C LEU A 160 -10.69 -15.91 2.25
N SER A 161 -10.42 -14.61 2.50
CA SER A 161 -10.77 -13.97 3.76
C SER A 161 -11.48 -12.65 3.53
N TRP A 162 -12.56 -12.41 4.30
CA TRP A 162 -13.28 -11.13 4.35
C TRP A 162 -12.82 -10.29 5.54
N VAL A 163 -13.00 -10.78 6.75
CA VAL A 163 -12.50 -10.28 8.04
C VAL A 163 -11.82 -11.43 8.79
N HIS A 164 -12.24 -12.64 8.50
CA HIS A 164 -11.70 -13.92 8.89
C HIS A 164 -11.55 -14.82 7.67
N ASP A 165 -10.84 -15.93 7.84
CA ASP A 165 -10.81 -16.97 6.82
C ASP A 165 -12.22 -17.55 6.61
N ILE A 166 -12.59 -17.72 5.35
CA ILE A 166 -13.85 -18.35 4.96
C ILE A 166 -13.56 -19.85 4.75
N ASP A 167 -13.90 -20.70 5.73
CA ASP A 167 -13.47 -22.10 5.78
C ASP A 167 -13.83 -22.92 4.54
N TRP A 168 -15.02 -22.70 3.97
CA TRP A 168 -15.45 -23.38 2.76
C TRP A 168 -14.80 -22.86 1.47
N LEU A 169 -14.12 -21.73 1.51
CA LEU A 169 -13.41 -21.09 0.37
C LEU A 169 -11.90 -21.37 0.42
N ASN A 170 -11.52 -22.59 0.74
CA ASN A 170 -10.14 -23.04 0.65
C ASN A 170 -9.76 -23.34 -0.81
N ILE A 171 -8.90 -22.47 -1.38
CA ILE A 171 -8.46 -22.63 -2.77
C ILE A 171 -7.17 -23.44 -2.91
N GLY A 172 -6.61 -23.90 -1.79
CA GLY A 172 -5.34 -24.61 -1.74
C GLY A 172 -4.13 -23.69 -1.90
N LYS A 173 -2.96 -24.12 -1.41
CA LYS A 173 -1.76 -23.27 -1.31
C LYS A 173 -1.25 -22.75 -2.66
N ILE A 174 -1.26 -23.58 -3.71
CA ILE A 174 -0.75 -23.17 -5.03
C ILE A 174 -1.64 -22.09 -5.65
N ALA A 175 -2.97 -22.30 -5.62
CA ALA A 175 -3.91 -21.31 -6.13
C ALA A 175 -3.88 -20.02 -5.28
N ALA A 176 -3.66 -20.12 -3.97
CA ALA A 176 -3.48 -18.97 -3.10
C ALA A 176 -2.24 -18.16 -3.46
N VAL A 177 -1.09 -18.78 -3.76
CA VAL A 177 0.10 -18.08 -4.25
C VAL A 177 -0.23 -17.32 -5.55
N ILE A 178 -0.87 -17.97 -6.51
CA ILE A 178 -1.25 -17.35 -7.79
C ILE A 178 -2.19 -16.16 -7.54
N PHE A 179 -3.14 -16.32 -6.63
CA PHE A 179 -4.07 -15.25 -6.26
C PHE A 179 -3.35 -14.07 -5.56
N PHE A 180 -2.39 -14.34 -4.68
CA PHE A 180 -1.59 -13.29 -4.05
C PHE A 180 -0.71 -12.55 -5.05
N VAL A 181 -0.12 -13.25 -6.02
CA VAL A 181 0.56 -12.62 -7.16
C VAL A 181 -0.38 -11.67 -7.89
N PHE A 182 -1.60 -12.12 -8.20
CA PHE A 182 -2.61 -11.28 -8.86
C PHE A 182 -2.94 -10.04 -8.02
N VAL A 183 -3.17 -10.19 -6.70
CA VAL A 183 -3.50 -9.07 -5.80
C VAL A 183 -2.35 -8.07 -5.71
N VAL A 184 -1.10 -8.54 -5.53
CA VAL A 184 0.10 -7.69 -5.48
C VAL A 184 0.29 -6.93 -6.79
N MET A 185 0.20 -7.62 -7.93
CA MET A 185 0.33 -6.97 -9.24
C MET A 185 -0.79 -5.96 -9.49
N SER A 186 -2.03 -6.33 -9.16
CA SER A 186 -3.19 -5.45 -9.35
C SER A 186 -3.07 -4.17 -8.53
N MET A 187 -2.78 -4.28 -7.24
CA MET A 187 -2.64 -3.11 -6.36
C MET A 187 -1.42 -2.27 -6.70
N SER A 188 -0.28 -2.89 -7.00
CA SER A 188 0.93 -2.18 -7.42
C SER A 188 0.68 -1.33 -8.66
N ASN A 189 0.01 -1.89 -9.68
CA ASN A 189 -0.31 -1.15 -10.89
C ASN A 189 -1.47 -0.15 -10.67
N ALA A 190 -2.43 -0.44 -9.79
CA ALA A 190 -3.55 0.46 -9.49
C ALA A 190 -3.06 1.77 -8.83
N VAL A 191 -2.16 1.66 -7.84
CA VAL A 191 -1.55 2.85 -7.21
C VAL A 191 -0.70 3.60 -8.23
N ASN A 192 0.05 2.90 -9.09
CA ASN A 192 0.85 3.52 -10.13
C ASN A 192 0.00 4.27 -11.17
N LEU A 193 -1.16 3.73 -11.58
CA LEU A 193 -2.11 4.42 -12.46
C LEU A 193 -2.75 5.64 -11.77
N THR A 194 -2.86 5.63 -10.45
CA THR A 194 -3.43 6.72 -9.66
C THR A 194 -2.43 7.88 -9.49
N ASP A 195 -1.12 7.61 -9.59
CA ASP A 195 -0.04 8.60 -9.47
C ASP A 195 0.09 9.47 -10.73
N GLY A 196 -1.02 10.09 -11.13
CA GLY A 196 -1.09 10.99 -12.30
C GLY A 196 -1.32 12.46 -11.94
N LEU A 197 -1.73 12.76 -10.71
CA LEU A 197 -1.95 14.12 -10.19
C LEU A 197 -1.23 14.30 -8.86
N ASP A 198 -0.80 15.55 -8.59
CA ASP A 198 -0.04 15.92 -7.40
C ASP A 198 -0.78 15.55 -6.11
N GLY A 199 -0.19 14.69 -5.29
CA GLY A 199 -0.74 14.24 -4.02
C GLY A 199 -1.85 13.19 -4.10
N LEU A 200 -2.41 12.89 -5.28
CA LEU A 200 -3.56 11.99 -5.39
C LEU A 200 -3.26 10.58 -4.85
N ALA A 201 -2.23 9.93 -5.37
CA ALA A 201 -1.85 8.58 -4.94
C ALA A 201 -1.34 8.57 -3.49
N THR A 202 -0.57 9.59 -3.08
CA THR A 202 -0.05 9.74 -1.72
C THR A 202 -1.19 9.83 -0.70
N GLY A 203 -2.13 10.76 -0.88
CA GLY A 203 -3.23 10.96 0.06
C GLY A 203 -4.20 9.77 0.10
N THR A 204 -4.51 9.18 -1.07
CA THR A 204 -5.32 7.96 -1.12
C THR A 204 -4.65 6.80 -0.38
N SER A 205 -3.34 6.60 -0.56
CA SER A 205 -2.58 5.56 0.15
C SER A 205 -2.53 5.81 1.66
N ILE A 206 -2.46 7.07 2.11
CA ILE A 206 -2.56 7.41 3.54
C ILE A 206 -3.89 6.93 4.11
N LEU A 207 -5.02 7.23 3.45
CA LEU A 207 -6.35 6.81 3.92
C LEU A 207 -6.46 5.29 4.07
N VAL A 208 -5.98 4.55 3.07
CA VAL A 208 -5.99 3.08 3.07
C VAL A 208 -5.05 2.52 4.14
N LEU A 209 -3.84 3.05 4.30
CA LEU A 209 -2.89 2.57 5.30
C LEU A 209 -3.29 2.92 6.73
N VAL A 210 -3.97 4.06 6.96
CA VAL A 210 -4.57 4.40 8.26
C VAL A 210 -5.63 3.35 8.63
N SER A 211 -6.44 2.89 7.67
CA SER A 211 -7.42 1.84 7.93
C SER A 211 -6.75 0.50 8.26
N TYR A 212 -5.67 0.12 7.56
CA TYR A 212 -4.91 -1.08 7.92
C TYR A 212 -4.20 -0.98 9.27
N MET A 213 -3.69 0.20 9.61
CA MET A 213 -3.16 0.46 10.96
C MET A 213 -4.24 0.25 12.04
N ALA A 214 -5.46 0.74 11.80
CA ALA A 214 -6.60 0.57 12.71
C ALA A 214 -7.04 -0.90 12.79
N ILE A 215 -7.21 -1.60 11.65
CA ILE A 215 -7.58 -3.02 11.58
C ILE A 215 -6.54 -3.87 12.32
N ALA A 216 -5.26 -3.73 11.99
CA ALA A 216 -4.20 -4.52 12.60
C ALA A 216 -4.07 -4.26 14.12
N PHE A 217 -4.26 -3.00 14.55
CA PHE A 217 -4.28 -2.69 15.98
C PHE A 217 -5.52 -3.24 16.68
N TRP A 218 -6.68 -3.23 16.03
CA TRP A 218 -7.88 -3.87 16.55
C TRP A 218 -7.68 -5.38 16.71
N GLN A 219 -7.12 -6.06 15.68
CA GLN A 219 -6.77 -7.48 15.72
C GLN A 219 -5.76 -7.79 16.83
N TYR A 220 -4.79 -6.91 17.08
CA TYR A 220 -3.86 -7.04 18.21
C TYR A 220 -4.56 -6.99 19.56
N ARG A 221 -5.57 -6.13 19.72
CA ARG A 221 -6.35 -6.02 20.98
C ARG A 221 -7.29 -7.20 21.21
N HIS A 222 -7.64 -7.93 20.18
CA HIS A 222 -8.54 -9.08 20.20
C HIS A 222 -7.86 -10.31 19.60
N TRP A 223 -6.60 -10.53 19.96
CA TRP A 223 -5.75 -11.54 19.35
C TRP A 223 -5.93 -12.90 20.04
N CYS A 224 -6.18 -13.98 19.27
CA CYS A 224 -6.36 -15.33 19.80
C CYS A 224 -5.12 -15.87 20.54
N ALA A 225 -3.93 -15.40 20.20
CA ALA A 225 -2.70 -15.81 20.88
C ALA A 225 -2.41 -15.03 22.17
N ASP A 226 -3.19 -14.00 22.52
CA ASP A 226 -3.04 -13.26 23.77
C ASP A 226 -3.64 -14.07 24.93
N PRO A 227 -2.83 -14.53 25.91
CA PRO A 227 -3.34 -15.28 27.06
C PRO A 227 -4.28 -14.46 27.96
N ALA A 228 -4.17 -13.13 27.92
CA ALA A 228 -5.02 -12.23 28.70
C ALA A 228 -6.40 -11.99 28.04
N TYR A 229 -6.53 -12.33 26.75
CA TYR A 229 -7.80 -12.19 26.03
C TYR A 229 -8.55 -13.54 26.05
N ASN A 230 -9.62 -13.60 26.81
CA ASN A 230 -10.41 -14.81 27.03
C ASN A 230 -11.88 -14.65 26.55
N ALA A 231 -12.05 -14.08 25.36
CA ALA A 231 -13.36 -13.99 24.73
C ALA A 231 -13.54 -15.11 23.69
N ASP A 232 -14.81 -15.51 23.48
CA ASP A 232 -15.17 -16.54 22.50
C ASP A 232 -14.86 -16.14 21.06
N TYR A 233 -14.64 -14.85 20.81
CA TYR A 233 -14.33 -14.31 19.51
C TYR A 233 -12.99 -13.57 19.52
N CYS A 234 -12.07 -14.04 18.71
CA CYS A 234 -10.74 -13.46 18.55
C CYS A 234 -10.26 -13.54 17.10
N TYR A 235 -9.24 -12.78 16.77
CA TYR A 235 -8.62 -12.79 15.43
C TYR A 235 -7.42 -13.74 15.42
N ASP A 236 -7.49 -14.75 14.55
CA ASP A 236 -6.40 -15.69 14.30
C ASP A 236 -5.51 -15.13 13.16
N VAL A 237 -4.73 -14.12 13.49
CA VAL A 237 -3.75 -13.49 12.58
C VAL A 237 -2.37 -13.54 13.21
N ARG A 238 -1.34 -13.56 12.36
CA ARG A 238 0.03 -13.60 12.83
C ARG A 238 0.58 -12.18 13.00
N ASP A 239 1.21 -11.89 14.16
CA ASP A 239 1.95 -10.66 14.45
C ASP A 239 1.17 -9.36 14.16
N PRO A 240 -0.08 -9.17 14.63
CA PRO A 240 -0.90 -8.01 14.24
C PRO A 240 -0.29 -6.67 14.70
N LEU A 241 0.48 -6.63 15.78
CA LEU A 241 1.18 -5.43 16.22
C LEU A 241 2.24 -4.97 15.23
N GLU A 242 2.94 -5.92 14.59
CA GLU A 242 3.94 -5.62 13.55
C GLU A 242 3.30 -4.98 12.32
N MET A 243 2.15 -5.50 11.90
CA MET A 243 1.38 -4.93 10.80
C MET A 243 0.93 -3.49 11.11
N ALA A 244 0.44 -3.25 12.34
CA ALA A 244 0.08 -1.91 12.79
C ALA A 244 1.29 -0.96 12.83
N LEU A 245 2.48 -1.47 13.24
CA LEU A 245 3.71 -0.70 13.30
C LEU A 245 4.20 -0.30 11.91
N ILE A 246 4.20 -1.24 10.96
CA ILE A 246 4.59 -1.00 9.56
C ILE A 246 3.63 0.00 8.91
N ALA A 247 2.32 -0.24 9.04
CA ALA A 247 1.31 0.65 8.48
C ALA A 247 1.42 2.07 9.07
N GLY A 248 1.61 2.19 10.39
CA GLY A 248 1.80 3.47 11.06
C GLY A 248 3.06 4.20 10.62
N ALA A 249 4.19 3.48 10.49
CA ALA A 249 5.44 4.05 9.96
C ALA A 249 5.27 4.55 8.52
N ALA A 250 4.62 3.76 7.65
CA ALA A 250 4.33 4.15 6.27
C ALA A 250 3.40 5.38 6.20
N VAL A 251 2.36 5.44 7.03
CA VAL A 251 1.47 6.61 7.15
C VAL A 251 2.28 7.86 7.51
N GLY A 252 3.10 7.78 8.57
CA GLY A 252 3.93 8.92 8.99
C GLY A 252 4.86 9.38 7.87
N ALA A 253 5.55 8.44 7.21
CA ALA A 253 6.43 8.74 6.10
C ALA A 253 5.70 9.43 4.93
N LEU A 254 4.50 8.94 4.59
CA LEU A 254 3.69 9.51 3.52
C LEU A 254 3.12 10.89 3.86
N VAL A 255 2.72 11.14 5.11
CA VAL A 255 2.27 12.47 5.55
C VAL A 255 3.40 13.49 5.41
N GLY A 256 4.64 13.12 5.83
CA GLY A 256 5.82 13.97 5.63
C GLY A 256 6.18 14.19 4.17
N PHE A 257 6.01 13.17 3.33
CA PHE A 257 6.24 13.27 1.88
C PHE A 257 5.16 14.11 1.19
N LEU A 258 3.88 13.96 1.58
CA LEU A 258 2.75 14.68 1.02
C LEU A 258 2.92 16.21 1.13
N TRP A 259 3.57 16.70 2.19
CA TRP A 259 3.89 18.11 2.34
C TRP A 259 4.61 18.72 1.12
N TRP A 260 5.42 17.91 0.46
CA TRP A 260 6.20 18.29 -0.71
C TRP A 260 5.59 17.82 -2.04
N ASN A 261 4.73 16.80 -1.99
CA ASN A 261 4.08 16.19 -3.15
C ASN A 261 2.69 16.79 -3.45
N THR A 262 2.11 17.60 -2.54
CA THR A 262 0.85 18.33 -2.81
C THR A 262 1.02 19.38 -3.89
N SER A 263 -0.07 19.74 -4.58
CA SER A 263 -0.04 20.69 -5.71
C SER A 263 0.30 22.12 -5.25
N PRO A 264 1.25 22.83 -5.90
CA PRO A 264 2.12 22.32 -6.97
C PRO A 264 3.27 21.46 -6.42
N ALA A 265 3.37 20.22 -6.91
CA ALA A 265 4.33 19.27 -6.38
C ALA A 265 5.78 19.67 -6.64
N ARG A 266 6.62 19.54 -5.61
CA ARG A 266 8.07 19.77 -5.68
C ARG A 266 8.87 18.50 -5.95
N ILE A 267 8.23 17.34 -5.84
CA ILE A 267 8.79 16.02 -6.12
C ILE A 267 7.66 15.04 -6.41
N PHE A 268 7.86 14.14 -7.39
CA PHE A 268 6.97 13.02 -7.67
C PHE A 268 7.46 11.75 -6.98
N MET A 269 6.51 10.87 -6.55
CA MET A 269 6.92 9.61 -5.92
C MET A 269 7.55 8.64 -6.92
N GLY A 270 7.13 8.70 -8.19
CA GLY A 270 7.57 7.82 -9.26
C GLY A 270 7.06 6.40 -9.15
N ASP A 271 7.47 5.55 -10.10
CA ASP A 271 7.19 4.12 -10.06
C ASP A 271 7.80 3.46 -8.82
N THR A 272 8.92 4.00 -8.34
CA THR A 272 9.58 3.62 -7.08
C THR A 272 8.59 3.61 -5.92
N GLY A 273 7.85 4.70 -5.76
CA GLY A 273 6.94 4.88 -4.62
C GLY A 273 5.60 4.19 -4.84
N SER A 274 4.98 4.42 -5.98
CA SER A 274 3.63 3.94 -6.26
C SER A 274 3.55 2.41 -6.29
N MET A 275 4.55 1.74 -6.88
CA MET A 275 4.58 0.28 -6.89
C MET A 275 4.82 -0.31 -5.50
N ALA A 276 5.72 0.29 -4.72
CA ALA A 276 5.97 -0.11 -3.34
C ALA A 276 4.70 -0.01 -2.49
N LEU A 277 3.99 1.13 -2.54
CA LEU A 277 2.77 1.34 -1.77
C LEU A 277 1.66 0.35 -2.11
N GLY A 278 1.42 0.12 -3.41
CA GLY A 278 0.41 -0.83 -3.83
C GLY A 278 0.70 -2.25 -3.34
N SER A 279 1.95 -2.68 -3.40
CA SER A 279 2.34 -4.00 -2.90
C SER A 279 2.31 -4.09 -1.37
N LEU A 280 2.65 -3.03 -0.63
CA LEU A 280 2.50 -3.00 0.84
C LEU A 280 1.02 -3.12 1.24
N ILE A 281 0.13 -2.37 0.59
CA ILE A 281 -1.32 -2.45 0.80
C ILE A 281 -1.83 -3.87 0.52
N ALA A 282 -1.42 -4.49 -0.59
CA ALA A 282 -1.75 -5.87 -0.92
C ALA A 282 -1.23 -6.86 0.14
N GLY A 283 0.02 -6.71 0.57
CA GLY A 283 0.62 -7.53 1.61
C GLY A 283 -0.09 -7.44 2.95
N LEU A 284 -0.49 -6.21 3.35
CA LEU A 284 -1.28 -6.00 4.56
C LEU A 284 -2.66 -6.66 4.45
N ALA A 285 -3.35 -6.58 3.30
CA ALA A 285 -4.63 -7.24 3.07
C ALA A 285 -4.53 -8.77 3.24
N VAL A 286 -3.44 -9.37 2.72
CA VAL A 286 -3.17 -10.81 2.87
C VAL A 286 -2.91 -11.15 4.34
N ALA A 287 -2.03 -10.40 5.01
CA ALA A 287 -1.58 -10.72 6.37
C ALA A 287 -2.66 -10.44 7.42
N THR A 288 -3.53 -9.44 7.23
CA THR A 288 -4.67 -9.14 8.10
C THR A 288 -5.91 -9.97 7.81
N LYS A 289 -5.87 -10.91 6.84
CA LYS A 289 -7.01 -11.72 6.41
C LYS A 289 -8.23 -10.89 5.95
N THR A 290 -7.97 -9.81 5.19
CA THR A 290 -8.99 -8.89 4.69
C THR A 290 -8.94 -8.70 3.17
N ILE A 291 -8.54 -9.76 2.47
CA ILE A 291 -8.28 -9.70 1.01
C ILE A 291 -9.53 -9.31 0.21
N LEU A 292 -10.71 -9.84 0.57
CA LEU A 292 -11.96 -9.52 -0.10
C LEU A 292 -12.51 -8.14 0.32
N LEU A 293 -12.04 -7.59 1.43
CA LEU A 293 -12.36 -6.22 1.86
C LEU A 293 -11.49 -5.17 1.15
N LEU A 294 -10.32 -5.59 0.61
CA LEU A 294 -9.37 -4.70 -0.08
C LEU A 294 -10.00 -3.89 -1.23
N PRO A 295 -10.88 -4.43 -2.10
CA PRO A 295 -11.52 -3.63 -3.13
C PRO A 295 -12.32 -2.45 -2.60
N LEU A 296 -12.90 -2.57 -1.42
CA LEU A 296 -13.65 -1.48 -0.78
C LEU A 296 -12.71 -0.51 -0.05
N LEU A 297 -11.70 -1.01 0.68
CA LEU A 297 -10.65 -0.19 1.29
C LEU A 297 -9.90 0.64 0.23
N GLY A 298 -9.58 0.03 -0.90
CA GLY A 298 -8.92 0.66 -2.04
C GLY A 298 -9.88 1.12 -3.15
N LEU A 299 -11.11 1.53 -2.81
CA LEU A 299 -12.18 1.80 -3.76
C LEU A 299 -11.75 2.72 -4.91
N LEU A 300 -11.02 3.79 -4.62
CA LEU A 300 -10.56 4.71 -5.66
C LEU A 300 -9.58 4.02 -6.63
N PHE A 301 -8.66 3.22 -6.13
CA PHE A 301 -7.72 2.47 -6.96
C PHE A 301 -8.46 1.50 -7.89
N VAL A 302 -9.49 0.83 -7.36
CA VAL A 302 -10.35 -0.08 -8.16
C VAL A 302 -11.11 0.70 -9.23
N ILE A 303 -11.72 1.83 -8.91
CA ILE A 303 -12.43 2.68 -9.87
C ILE A 303 -11.51 3.10 -11.03
N ILE A 304 -10.28 3.52 -10.72
CA ILE A 304 -9.30 3.94 -11.72
C ILE A 304 -8.92 2.79 -12.65
N VAL A 305 -8.66 1.59 -12.10
CA VAL A 305 -8.33 0.40 -12.90
C VAL A 305 -9.52 -0.05 -13.73
N VAL A 306 -10.72 -0.11 -13.15
CA VAL A 306 -11.94 -0.53 -13.86
C VAL A 306 -12.23 0.39 -15.03
N THR A 307 -12.16 1.71 -14.84
CA THR A 307 -12.35 2.67 -15.93
C THR A 307 -11.31 2.55 -17.04
N TRP A 308 -10.05 2.23 -16.67
CA TRP A 308 -8.99 1.96 -17.64
C TRP A 308 -9.26 0.68 -18.45
N VAL A 309 -9.66 -0.41 -17.78
CA VAL A 309 -10.04 -1.69 -18.44
C VAL A 309 -11.25 -1.50 -19.35
N MET A 310 -12.30 -0.80 -18.88
CA MET A 310 -13.50 -0.49 -19.67
C MET A 310 -13.14 0.29 -20.95
N GLN A 311 -12.29 1.29 -20.85
CA GLN A 311 -11.82 2.08 -22.00
C GLN A 311 -11.12 1.20 -23.04
N ILE A 312 -10.18 0.35 -22.60
CA ILE A 312 -9.43 -0.53 -23.50
C ILE A 312 -10.36 -1.56 -24.13
N GLY A 313 -11.25 -2.15 -23.34
CA GLY A 313 -12.26 -3.11 -23.81
C GLY A 313 -13.16 -2.50 -24.89
N SER A 314 -13.77 -1.35 -24.60
CA SER A 314 -14.63 -0.65 -25.54
C SER A 314 -13.90 -0.27 -26.83
N TYR A 315 -12.69 0.31 -26.72
CA TYR A 315 -11.93 0.72 -27.88
C TYR A 315 -11.53 -0.47 -28.77
N ARG A 316 -11.16 -1.60 -28.19
CA ARG A 316 -10.80 -2.81 -28.94
C ARG A 316 -11.98 -3.49 -29.62
N THR A 317 -13.17 -3.43 -29.00
CA THR A 317 -14.37 -4.12 -29.51
C THR A 317 -15.21 -3.25 -30.44
N THR A 318 -15.34 -1.95 -30.13
CA THR A 318 -16.25 -1.04 -30.83
C THR A 318 -15.57 0.12 -31.58
N GLY A 319 -14.25 0.31 -31.37
CA GLY A 319 -13.51 1.48 -31.88
C GLY A 319 -13.85 2.79 -31.18
N LYS A 320 -14.76 2.78 -30.17
CA LYS A 320 -15.26 3.99 -29.50
C LYS A 320 -14.63 4.15 -28.11
N ARG A 321 -14.35 5.40 -27.75
CA ARG A 321 -13.89 5.75 -26.39
C ARG A 321 -15.07 6.07 -25.49
N ILE A 322 -15.11 5.48 -24.27
CA ILE A 322 -16.10 5.81 -23.23
C ILE A 322 -15.71 7.11 -22.54
N PHE A 323 -14.44 7.21 -22.14
CA PHE A 323 -13.89 8.38 -21.45
C PHE A 323 -13.05 9.21 -22.42
N ARG A 324 -12.98 10.54 -22.22
CA ARG A 324 -12.12 11.44 -23.00
C ARG A 324 -10.66 10.99 -22.94
N MET A 325 -10.22 10.61 -21.75
CA MET A 325 -8.88 10.09 -21.48
C MET A 325 -8.92 9.15 -20.26
N VAL A 326 -8.00 8.19 -20.19
CA VAL A 326 -7.76 7.34 -19.02
C VAL A 326 -6.27 7.40 -18.66
N PRO A 327 -5.91 7.28 -17.37
CA PRO A 327 -6.78 7.03 -16.19
C PRO A 327 -7.82 8.12 -15.90
N LEU A 328 -8.83 7.81 -15.09
CA LEU A 328 -10.05 8.59 -14.89
C LEU A 328 -9.83 10.05 -14.49
N GLN A 329 -8.79 10.35 -13.72
CA GLN A 329 -8.44 11.71 -13.30
C GLN A 329 -8.24 12.65 -14.51
N HIS A 330 -7.62 12.17 -15.59
CA HIS A 330 -7.37 12.97 -16.79
C HIS A 330 -8.64 13.23 -17.61
N HIS A 331 -9.68 12.40 -17.45
CA HIS A 331 -11.00 12.67 -18.03
C HIS A 331 -11.58 13.97 -17.45
N PHE A 332 -11.47 14.17 -16.13
CA PHE A 332 -11.97 15.37 -15.47
C PHE A 332 -11.10 16.60 -15.72
N GLU A 333 -9.78 16.45 -15.87
CA GLU A 333 -8.92 17.55 -16.32
C GLU A 333 -9.34 18.07 -17.71
N LEU A 334 -9.59 17.15 -18.65
CA LEU A 334 -10.10 17.48 -19.99
C LEU A 334 -11.56 17.98 -19.99
N ALA A 335 -12.30 17.77 -18.90
CA ALA A 335 -13.61 18.36 -18.66
C ALA A 335 -13.52 19.75 -18.01
N GLY A 336 -12.30 20.26 -17.75
CA GLY A 336 -12.07 21.62 -17.22
C GLY A 336 -12.04 21.72 -15.70
N TRP A 337 -11.96 20.62 -14.97
CA TRP A 337 -11.80 20.65 -13.52
C TRP A 337 -10.35 20.98 -13.14
N SER A 338 -10.17 21.79 -12.09
CA SER A 338 -8.82 22.03 -11.55
C SER A 338 -8.28 20.76 -10.87
N GLU A 339 -6.96 20.57 -10.91
CA GLU A 339 -6.26 19.45 -10.31
C GLU A 339 -6.63 19.27 -8.83
N VAL A 340 -6.61 20.35 -8.06
CA VAL A 340 -6.97 20.34 -6.63
C VAL A 340 -8.40 19.84 -6.40
N ASN A 341 -9.36 20.29 -7.23
CA ASN A 341 -10.75 19.84 -7.12
C ASN A 341 -10.89 18.33 -7.39
N ILE A 342 -10.15 17.80 -8.36
CA ILE A 342 -10.15 16.37 -8.66
C ILE A 342 -9.57 15.60 -7.47
N VAL A 343 -8.40 16.01 -6.99
CA VAL A 343 -7.69 15.34 -5.89
C VAL A 343 -8.56 15.28 -4.64
N VAL A 344 -9.12 16.42 -4.21
CA VAL A 344 -9.96 16.48 -3.00
C VAL A 344 -11.21 15.60 -3.13
N ARG A 345 -11.91 15.65 -4.28
CA ARG A 345 -13.09 14.82 -4.51
C ARG A 345 -12.76 13.34 -4.57
N PHE A 346 -11.61 12.97 -5.13
CA PHE A 346 -11.15 11.59 -5.18
C PHE A 346 -10.74 11.08 -3.78
N TRP A 347 -10.15 11.94 -2.95
CA TRP A 347 -9.91 11.60 -1.53
C TRP A 347 -11.22 11.39 -0.76
N ILE A 348 -12.27 12.16 -1.05
CA ILE A 348 -13.60 11.95 -0.45
C ILE A 348 -14.14 10.58 -0.86
N ILE A 349 -14.05 10.19 -2.13
CA ILE A 349 -14.47 8.86 -2.61
C ILE A 349 -13.66 7.76 -1.91
N ALA A 350 -12.34 7.91 -1.81
CA ALA A 350 -11.49 6.97 -1.10
C ALA A 350 -11.87 6.87 0.39
N GLY A 351 -12.11 8.01 1.05
CA GLY A 351 -12.54 8.08 2.44
C GLY A 351 -13.90 7.39 2.69
N LEU A 352 -14.85 7.54 1.77
CA LEU A 352 -16.14 6.84 1.84
C LEU A 352 -15.96 5.32 1.71
N GLY A 353 -15.09 4.86 0.81
CA GLY A 353 -14.75 3.44 0.69
C GLY A 353 -14.12 2.89 1.97
N VAL A 354 -13.15 3.61 2.52
CA VAL A 354 -12.50 3.26 3.79
C VAL A 354 -13.52 3.22 4.94
N ALA A 355 -14.38 4.23 5.07
CA ALA A 355 -15.40 4.28 6.10
C ALA A 355 -16.38 3.10 6.00
N ALA A 356 -16.85 2.78 4.78
CA ALA A 356 -17.72 1.63 4.55
C ALA A 356 -17.01 0.30 4.89
N ALA A 357 -15.75 0.14 4.51
CA ALA A 357 -14.98 -1.06 4.81
C ALA A 357 -14.74 -1.25 6.31
N LEU A 358 -14.36 -0.18 7.03
CA LEU A 358 -14.20 -0.21 8.47
C LEU A 358 -15.54 -0.47 9.19
N GLY A 359 -16.64 0.08 8.66
CA GLY A 359 -17.99 -0.20 9.15
C GLY A 359 -18.36 -1.67 9.03
N LEU A 360 -18.06 -2.30 7.88
CA LEU A 360 -18.28 -3.75 7.67
C LEU A 360 -17.36 -4.60 8.56
N PHE A 361 -16.10 -4.21 8.72
CA PHE A 361 -15.17 -4.87 9.63
C PHE A 361 -15.68 -4.82 11.09
N ALA A 362 -16.15 -3.66 11.54
CA ALA A 362 -16.70 -3.51 12.88
C ALA A 362 -18.05 -4.23 13.06
N ALA A 363 -18.91 -4.25 12.04
CA ALA A 363 -20.19 -4.93 12.06
C ALA A 363 -20.04 -6.45 12.20
N ASP A 364 -19.02 -7.05 11.56
CA ASP A 364 -18.71 -8.47 11.72
C ASP A 364 -18.37 -8.80 13.18
N PHE A 365 -17.52 -8.01 13.81
CA PHE A 365 -17.18 -8.16 15.23
C PHE A 365 -18.42 -8.05 16.13
N LEU A 366 -19.24 -7.01 15.93
CA LEU A 366 -20.44 -6.78 16.74
C LEU A 366 -21.49 -7.88 16.57
N ARG A 367 -21.65 -8.41 15.35
CA ARG A 367 -22.57 -9.52 15.06
C ARG A 367 -22.22 -10.77 15.87
N VAL A 368 -20.95 -11.16 15.89
CA VAL A 368 -20.51 -12.33 16.64
C VAL A 368 -20.65 -12.11 18.15
N MET A 369 -20.27 -10.93 18.66
CA MET A 369 -20.40 -10.59 20.08
C MET A 369 -21.87 -10.55 20.56
N SER A 370 -22.82 -10.22 19.69
CA SER A 370 -24.25 -10.21 20.02
C SER A 370 -24.93 -11.57 19.96
N GLY A 371 -24.20 -12.64 19.57
CA GLY A 371 -24.77 -13.99 19.39
C GLY A 371 -25.76 -14.09 18.22
N ALA A 372 -25.81 -13.12 17.34
CA ALA A 372 -26.64 -13.12 16.14
C ALA A 372 -25.92 -13.94 15.06
N SER A 373 -26.07 -15.28 15.12
CA SER A 373 -25.58 -16.22 14.11
C SER A 373 -26.46 -16.21 12.84
#